data_55fd438bc9c9231801638a222498a081
#
_entry.id   55fd438bc9c9231801638a222498a081
#
_cell.length_a   1.000
_cell.length_b   1.000
_cell.length_c   1.000
_cell.angle_alpha   90.00
_cell.angle_beta   90.00
_cell.angle_gamma   90.00
#
_symmetry.space_group_name_H-M   'P 1'
#
loop_
_entity.id
_entity.type
_entity.pdbx_description
1 polymer ?
#
loop_
_entity_poly.entity_id
_entity_poly.type
_entity_poly.pdbx_seq_one_letter_code
_entity_poly.pdbx_strand_id
1 'polypeptide(L)'
;LPHNKQDRKIYKIAITKWNEQKKRLNYRELSEENPELISHKNITSFTNRFNVIKADEKASHTILAHMAMDGHYYIHPDINQIRSLSIREAARLQSFPDDFYFEGPRTAVFRQIGNAVPPKMAEQIAKKIKEIID
;
A
#
# COMPACT_ATOMS: atom_id res chain seq x y z
N LEU A 1 8.82 9.42 1.45
CA LEU A 1 9.50 9.70 2.72
C LEU A 1 10.70 8.79 2.82
N PRO A 2 11.87 9.27 3.24
CA PRO A 2 12.95 8.37 3.59
C PRO A 2 12.50 7.56 4.82
N HIS A 3 12.41 6.24 4.66
CA HIS A 3 12.14 5.36 5.78
C HIS A 3 13.35 5.32 6.69
N ASN A 4 13.11 5.33 8.01
CA ASN A 4 14.17 5.21 8.99
C ASN A 4 14.80 3.79 8.96
N LYS A 5 15.91 3.59 9.65
CA LYS A 5 16.62 2.30 9.68
C LYS A 5 15.75 1.17 10.25
N GLN A 6 14.91 1.48 11.24
CA GLN A 6 13.98 0.53 11.86
C GLN A 6 12.89 0.09 10.88
N ASP A 7 12.22 1.03 10.20
CA ASP A 7 11.20 0.73 9.19
C ASP A 7 11.76 -0.18 8.09
N ARG A 8 12.98 0.12 7.62
CA ARG A 8 13.63 -0.70 6.58
C ARG A 8 13.91 -2.13 7.04
N LYS A 9 14.28 -2.35 8.31
CA LYS A 9 14.43 -3.71 8.87
C LYS A 9 13.09 -4.43 8.88
N ILE A 10 12.03 -3.78 9.37
CA ILE A 10 10.68 -4.36 9.40
C ILE A 10 10.18 -4.67 7.98
N TYR A 11 10.40 -3.78 7.02
CA TYR A 11 10.00 -4.01 5.62
C TYR A 11 10.72 -5.20 5.02
N LYS A 12 12.02 -5.35 5.31
CA LYS A 12 12.78 -6.52 4.87
C LYS A 12 12.18 -7.81 5.40
N ILE A 13 11.86 -7.87 6.70
CA ILE A 13 11.19 -9.03 7.33
C ILE A 13 9.84 -9.29 6.66
N ALA A 14 9.01 -8.25 6.47
CA ALA A 14 7.69 -8.37 5.86
C ALA A 14 7.76 -8.91 4.42
N ILE A 15 8.69 -8.40 3.60
CA ILE A 15 8.88 -8.83 2.21
C ILE A 15 9.39 -10.27 2.17
N THR A 16 10.38 -10.63 2.99
CA THR A 16 10.91 -11.99 3.07
C THR A 16 9.81 -12.98 3.45
N LYS A 17 9.05 -12.68 4.51
CA LYS A 17 7.93 -13.52 4.96
C LYS A 17 6.86 -13.70 3.89
N TRP A 18 6.52 -12.62 3.16
CA TRP A 18 5.58 -12.72 2.04
C TRP A 18 6.14 -13.60 0.91
N ASN A 19 7.39 -13.40 0.52
CA ASN A 19 8.00 -14.14 -0.58
C ASN A 19 8.11 -15.65 -0.30
N GLU A 20 8.49 -16.01 0.93
CA GLU A 20 8.72 -17.40 1.32
C GLU A 20 7.45 -18.14 1.74
N GLN A 21 6.55 -17.48 2.46
CA GLN A 21 5.41 -18.13 3.12
C GLN A 21 4.04 -17.68 2.61
N LYS A 22 3.98 -16.61 1.78
CA LYS A 22 2.73 -15.94 1.37
C LYS A 22 1.86 -15.48 2.56
N LYS A 23 2.50 -15.18 3.70
CA LYS A 23 1.86 -14.71 4.93
C LYS A 23 2.23 -13.26 5.20
N ARG A 24 1.25 -12.51 5.71
CA ARG A 24 1.48 -11.14 6.20
C ARG A 24 2.27 -11.16 7.49
N LEU A 25 3.12 -10.16 7.68
CA LEU A 25 3.77 -9.92 8.96
C LEU A 25 2.73 -9.45 9.98
N ASN A 26 2.61 -10.20 11.09
CA ASN A 26 1.78 -9.80 12.22
C ASN A 26 2.64 -9.00 13.21
N TYR A 27 2.13 -7.84 13.65
CA TYR A 27 2.88 -6.96 14.56
C TYR A 27 3.15 -7.61 15.93
N ARG A 28 2.22 -8.46 16.40
CA ARG A 28 2.40 -9.22 17.63
C ARG A 28 3.54 -10.24 17.50
N GLU A 29 3.57 -10.99 16.41
CA GLU A 29 4.65 -11.94 16.10
C GLU A 29 6.00 -11.21 15.98
N LEU A 30 6.04 -10.05 15.29
CA LEU A 30 7.21 -9.20 15.22
C LEU A 30 7.68 -8.78 16.63
N SER A 31 6.74 -8.48 17.55
CA SER A 31 7.09 -8.07 18.92
C SER A 31 7.68 -9.20 19.76
N GLU A 32 7.34 -10.44 19.48
CA GLU A 32 7.87 -11.62 20.14
C GLU A 32 9.26 -11.99 19.62
N GLU A 33 9.46 -11.90 18.29
CA GLU A 33 10.70 -12.28 17.62
C GLU A 33 11.76 -11.16 17.57
N ASN A 34 11.34 -9.90 17.50
CA ASN A 34 12.22 -8.72 17.34
C ASN A 34 11.72 -7.54 18.20
N PRO A 35 11.72 -7.66 19.53
CA PRO A 35 11.16 -6.64 20.42
C PRO A 35 11.84 -5.26 20.27
N GLU A 36 13.09 -5.21 19.83
CA GLU A 36 13.85 -3.98 19.59
C GLU A 36 13.31 -3.16 18.39
N LEU A 37 12.50 -3.78 17.52
CA LEU A 37 11.87 -3.12 16.38
C LEU A 37 10.49 -2.54 16.72
N ILE A 38 10.03 -2.70 17.95
CA ILE A 38 8.69 -2.25 18.37
C ILE A 38 8.75 -0.82 18.90
N SER A 39 8.05 0.08 18.20
CA SER A 39 7.94 1.49 18.61
C SER A 39 6.65 1.83 19.36
N HIS A 40 5.60 1.00 19.22
CA HIS A 40 4.30 1.24 19.82
C HIS A 40 4.02 0.24 20.94
N LYS A 41 3.57 0.75 22.11
CA LYS A 41 3.19 -0.08 23.26
C LYS A 41 1.96 -0.96 22.99
N ASN A 42 1.07 -0.52 22.09
CA ASN A 42 -0.12 -1.29 21.74
C ASN A 42 0.22 -2.29 20.62
N ILE A 43 0.35 -3.56 20.99
CA ILE A 43 0.62 -4.68 20.10
C ILE A 43 -0.63 -5.50 19.75
N THR A 44 -1.80 -5.13 20.29
CA THR A 44 -3.06 -5.84 20.08
C THR A 44 -3.93 -5.22 19.00
N SER A 45 -3.81 -3.90 18.78
CA SER A 45 -4.50 -3.18 17.72
C SER A 45 -3.59 -3.02 16.50
N PHE A 46 -4.20 -3.00 15.30
CA PHE A 46 -3.47 -2.78 14.04
C PHE A 46 -2.33 -3.79 13.79
N THR A 47 -2.58 -5.04 14.16
CA THR A 47 -1.59 -6.13 14.00
C THR A 47 -1.16 -6.35 12.55
N ASN A 48 -1.94 -5.90 11.56
CA ASN A 48 -1.72 -6.07 10.11
C ASN A 48 -1.11 -4.83 9.43
N ARG A 49 -0.51 -3.92 10.17
CA ARG A 49 -0.05 -2.62 9.63
C ARG A 49 1.06 -2.73 8.59
N PHE A 50 1.87 -3.76 8.62
CA PHE A 50 2.95 -3.98 7.66
C PHE A 50 2.50 -4.89 6.54
N ASN A 51 1.97 -4.29 5.46
CA ASN A 51 1.37 -5.04 4.38
C ASN A 51 2.15 -4.85 3.08
N VAL A 52 2.65 -5.95 2.54
CA VAL A 52 3.36 -5.99 1.25
C VAL A 52 2.33 -6.03 0.12
N ILE A 53 2.56 -5.24 -0.93
CA ILE A 53 1.76 -5.30 -2.15
C ILE A 53 1.97 -6.66 -2.82
N LYS A 54 0.87 -7.33 -3.14
CA LYS A 54 0.85 -8.67 -3.72
C LYS A 54 1.09 -8.59 -5.23
N ALA A 55 2.35 -8.57 -5.64
CA ALA A 55 2.72 -8.46 -7.05
C ALA A 55 2.46 -9.74 -7.86
N ASP A 56 2.32 -10.87 -7.19
CA ASP A 56 2.06 -12.19 -7.75
C ASP A 56 0.56 -12.56 -7.82
N GLU A 57 -0.31 -11.69 -7.33
CA GLU A 57 -1.78 -11.86 -7.42
C GLU A 57 -2.38 -10.98 -8.53
N LYS A 58 -3.56 -11.34 -9.03
CA LYS A 58 -4.28 -10.59 -10.07
C LYS A 58 -4.69 -9.18 -9.64
N ALA A 59 -4.82 -8.94 -8.35
CA ALA A 59 -5.22 -7.66 -7.80
C ALA A 59 -4.48 -7.36 -6.50
N SER A 60 -4.08 -6.11 -6.33
CA SER A 60 -3.59 -5.59 -5.06
C SER A 60 -4.74 -5.47 -4.04
N HIS A 61 -4.39 -5.34 -2.76
CA HIS A 61 -5.36 -4.86 -1.79
C HIS A 61 -5.73 -3.38 -2.05
N THR A 62 -6.89 -2.98 -1.55
CA THR A 62 -7.47 -1.65 -1.78
C THR A 62 -6.51 -0.52 -1.39
N ILE A 63 -6.34 0.44 -2.29
CA ILE A 63 -5.61 1.68 -2.02
C ILE A 63 -6.58 2.67 -1.35
N LEU A 64 -6.21 3.15 -0.19
CA LEU A 64 -7.03 4.05 0.63
C LEU A 64 -6.30 5.38 0.92
N ALA A 65 -7.06 6.42 1.24
CA ALA A 65 -6.53 7.76 1.52
C ALA A 65 -5.54 7.80 2.70
N HIS A 66 -5.62 6.87 3.65
CA HIS A 66 -4.68 6.79 4.78
C HIS A 66 -3.24 6.46 4.35
N MET A 67 -3.01 6.02 3.11
CA MET A 67 -1.67 5.90 2.51
C MET A 67 -0.85 7.20 2.65
N ALA A 68 -1.53 8.35 2.68
CA ALA A 68 -0.90 9.65 2.91
C ALA A 68 -0.22 9.75 4.29
N MET A 69 -0.72 9.03 5.28
CA MET A 69 -0.27 9.06 6.68
C MET A 69 0.59 7.84 7.05
N ASP A 70 0.23 6.67 6.55
CA ASP A 70 0.86 5.40 6.91
C ASP A 70 1.22 4.57 5.66
N GLY A 71 2.46 4.72 5.21
CA GLY A 71 3.02 3.95 4.10
C GLY A 71 3.29 2.48 4.42
N HIS A 72 3.19 2.07 5.69
CA HIS A 72 3.46 0.69 6.11
C HIS A 72 2.45 -0.31 5.56
N TYR A 73 1.24 0.14 5.21
CA TYR A 73 0.24 -0.68 4.54
C TYR A 73 0.52 -0.95 3.06
N TYR A 74 1.53 -0.31 2.49
CA TYR A 74 1.80 -0.31 1.04
C TYR A 74 3.28 -0.49 0.77
N ILE A 75 3.86 -1.58 1.31
CA ILE A 75 5.27 -1.91 1.14
C ILE A 75 5.49 -2.46 -0.27
N HIS A 76 6.50 -1.93 -0.96
CA HIS A 76 6.90 -2.42 -2.28
C HIS A 76 7.40 -3.87 -2.19
N PRO A 77 6.99 -4.79 -3.09
CA PRO A 77 7.30 -6.22 -2.96
C PRO A 77 8.75 -6.60 -3.26
N ASP A 78 9.51 -5.74 -3.93
CA ASP A 78 10.91 -6.01 -4.29
C ASP A 78 11.84 -5.85 -3.09
N ILE A 79 12.48 -6.95 -2.69
CA ILE A 79 13.41 -7.01 -1.57
C ILE A 79 14.64 -6.10 -1.74
N ASN A 80 14.97 -5.72 -2.97
CA ASN A 80 16.11 -4.84 -3.24
C ASN A 80 15.77 -3.36 -3.01
N GLN A 81 14.49 -3.00 -2.97
CA GLN A 81 14.05 -1.61 -2.83
C GLN A 81 13.74 -1.21 -1.39
N ILE A 82 13.17 -2.08 -0.57
CA ILE A 82 12.86 -1.89 0.87
C ILE A 82 12.25 -0.50 1.16
N ARG A 83 11.09 -0.22 0.58
CA ARG A 83 10.37 1.06 0.67
C ARG A 83 8.86 0.87 0.55
N SER A 84 8.08 1.89 0.87
CA SER A 84 6.67 1.96 0.46
C SER A 84 6.54 2.36 -1.02
N LEU A 85 5.33 2.24 -1.55
CA LEU A 85 5.02 2.65 -2.92
C LEU A 85 5.30 4.15 -3.14
N SER A 86 5.71 4.47 -4.36
CA SER A 86 5.73 5.83 -4.88
C SER A 86 4.33 6.30 -5.28
N ILE A 87 4.17 7.61 -5.49
CA ILE A 87 2.92 8.21 -6.01
C ILE A 87 2.50 7.55 -7.32
N ARG A 88 3.44 7.39 -8.25
CA ARG A 88 3.12 6.84 -9.58
C ARG A 88 2.73 5.36 -9.52
N GLU A 89 3.37 4.58 -8.65
CA GLU A 89 2.99 3.18 -8.43
C GLU A 89 1.58 3.07 -7.83
N ALA A 90 1.25 3.90 -6.83
CA ALA A 90 -0.09 3.95 -6.26
C ALA A 90 -1.15 4.38 -7.30
N ALA A 91 -0.85 5.37 -8.13
CA ALA A 91 -1.71 5.83 -9.20
C ALA A 91 -1.96 4.73 -10.25
N ARG A 92 -0.92 3.99 -10.64
CA ARG A 92 -1.04 2.84 -11.56
C ARG A 92 -1.92 1.73 -10.99
N LEU A 93 -1.77 1.40 -9.70
CA LEU A 93 -2.64 0.43 -9.02
C LEU A 93 -4.11 0.87 -9.01
N GLN A 94 -4.37 2.17 -8.93
CA GLN A 94 -5.70 2.76 -9.08
C GLN A 94 -6.11 2.97 -10.54
N SER A 95 -5.35 2.45 -11.49
CA SER A 95 -5.61 2.56 -12.93
C SER A 95 -5.59 3.97 -13.52
N PHE A 96 -4.94 4.94 -12.88
CA PHE A 96 -4.68 6.24 -13.50
C PHE A 96 -3.68 6.07 -14.65
N PRO A 97 -3.87 6.76 -15.78
CA PRO A 97 -2.89 6.78 -16.86
C PRO A 97 -1.60 7.48 -16.43
N ASP A 98 -0.48 7.15 -17.08
CA ASP A 98 0.83 7.65 -16.66
C ASP A 98 1.03 9.15 -16.91
N ASP A 99 0.29 9.72 -17.84
CA ASP A 99 0.27 11.15 -18.18
C ASP A 99 -0.68 11.96 -17.29
N PHE A 100 -1.45 11.29 -16.38
CA PHE A 100 -2.31 12.01 -15.46
C PHE A 100 -1.49 12.80 -14.45
N TYR A 101 -1.69 14.11 -14.43
CA TYR A 101 -1.02 15.01 -13.52
C TYR A 101 -1.79 15.18 -12.21
N PHE A 102 -1.11 14.99 -11.09
CA PHE A 102 -1.64 15.27 -9.76
C PHE A 102 -1.01 16.57 -9.24
N GLU A 103 -1.84 17.47 -8.76
CA GLU A 103 -1.38 18.76 -8.24
C GLU A 103 -1.26 18.71 -6.71
N GLY A 104 -0.22 19.41 -6.20
CA GLY A 104 0.01 19.58 -4.77
C GLY A 104 1.13 18.72 -4.17
N PRO A 105 1.35 18.86 -2.86
CA PRO A 105 2.40 18.13 -2.16
C PRO A 105 2.09 16.65 -2.08
N ARG A 106 3.15 15.83 -1.90
CA ARG A 106 3.09 14.35 -1.86
C ARG A 106 1.90 13.79 -1.05
N THR A 107 1.65 14.33 0.13
CA THR A 107 0.57 13.87 1.04
C THR A 107 -0.81 14.14 0.44
N ALA A 108 -0.99 15.30 -0.21
CA ALA A 108 -2.24 15.64 -0.89
C ALA A 108 -2.47 14.71 -2.09
N VAL A 109 -1.43 14.43 -2.87
CA VAL A 109 -1.52 13.51 -4.02
C VAL A 109 -1.89 12.09 -3.59
N PHE A 110 -1.26 11.54 -2.55
CA PHE A 110 -1.67 10.22 -2.03
C PHE A 110 -3.13 10.19 -1.55
N ARG A 111 -3.61 11.29 -0.96
CA ARG A 111 -5.01 11.42 -0.53
C ARG A 111 -5.95 11.49 -1.73
N GLN A 112 -5.59 12.21 -2.78
CA GLN A 112 -6.34 12.26 -4.05
C GLN A 112 -6.47 10.86 -4.65
N ILE A 113 -5.36 10.13 -4.79
CA ILE A 113 -5.33 8.77 -5.33
C ILE A 113 -6.20 7.83 -4.49
N GLY A 114 -6.05 7.86 -3.16
CA GLY A 114 -6.77 6.94 -2.27
C GLY A 114 -8.27 7.23 -2.14
N ASN A 115 -8.71 8.45 -2.41
CA ASN A 115 -10.14 8.84 -2.42
C ASN A 115 -10.80 8.67 -3.80
N ALA A 116 -10.01 8.46 -4.84
CA ALA A 116 -10.55 8.35 -6.18
C ALA A 116 -11.26 7.02 -6.41
N VAL A 117 -12.33 7.05 -7.20
CA VAL A 117 -12.83 5.85 -7.88
C VAL A 117 -11.81 5.51 -9.00
N PRO A 118 -11.31 4.28 -9.08
CA PRO A 118 -10.37 3.91 -10.13
C PRO A 118 -10.91 4.22 -11.52
N PRO A 119 -10.20 4.93 -12.41
CA PRO A 119 -10.70 5.35 -13.71
C PRO A 119 -11.28 4.22 -14.56
N LYS A 120 -10.63 3.04 -14.62
CA LYS A 120 -11.17 1.88 -15.33
C LYS A 120 -12.47 1.35 -14.73
N MET A 121 -12.63 1.41 -13.41
CA MET A 121 -13.88 1.04 -12.75
C MET A 121 -15.00 2.05 -13.08
N ALA A 122 -14.70 3.34 -12.99
CA ALA A 122 -15.63 4.41 -13.34
C ALA A 122 -16.09 4.29 -14.81
N GLU A 123 -15.20 3.98 -15.73
CA GLU A 123 -15.52 3.73 -17.15
C GLU A 123 -16.51 2.56 -17.31
N GLN A 124 -16.28 1.44 -16.62
CA GLN A 124 -17.21 0.29 -16.71
C GLN A 124 -18.59 0.60 -16.12
N ILE A 125 -18.63 1.34 -15.00
CA ILE A 125 -19.89 1.80 -14.42
C ILE A 125 -20.63 2.72 -15.39
N ALA A 126 -19.95 3.69 -16.00
CA ALA A 126 -20.53 4.62 -16.96
C ALA A 126 -21.10 3.89 -18.20
N LYS A 127 -20.37 2.91 -18.75
CA LYS A 127 -20.86 2.07 -19.86
C LYS A 127 -22.14 1.35 -19.47
N LYS A 128 -22.19 0.79 -18.24
CA LYS A 128 -23.38 0.07 -17.77
C LYS A 128 -24.60 0.98 -17.56
N ILE A 129 -24.36 2.18 -17.01
CA ILE A 129 -25.43 3.18 -16.88
C ILE A 129 -25.97 3.57 -18.27
N LYS A 130 -25.08 3.82 -19.24
CA LYS A 130 -25.48 4.18 -20.60
C LYS A 130 -26.38 3.11 -21.23
N GLU A 131 -26.07 1.82 -21.10
CA GLU A 131 -26.91 0.72 -21.58
C GLU A 131 -28.32 0.69 -20.97
N ILE A 132 -28.51 1.29 -19.78
CA ILE A 132 -29.82 1.31 -19.09
C ILE A 132 -30.68 2.50 -19.54
N ILE A 133 -30.05 3.62 -19.90
CA ILE A 133 -30.76 4.86 -20.23
C ILE A 133 -30.93 5.08 -21.74
N ASP A 134 -30.18 4.38 -22.60
CA ASP A 134 -30.36 4.33 -24.05
C ASP A 134 -31.41 3.28 -24.44
#